data_0822420b3dbb579d3250c99b8c32527f
#
_entry.id   0822420b3dbb579d3250c99b8c32527f
#
_cell.length_a   1.000
_cell.length_b   1.000
_cell.length_c   1.000
_cell.angle_alpha   90.00
_cell.angle_beta   90.00
_cell.angle_gamma   90.00
#
_symmetry.space_group_name_H-M   'P 1'
#
loop_
_entity.id
_entity.type
_entity.pdbx_description
1 polymer ?
#
loop_
_entity_poly.entity_id
_entity_poly.type
_entity_poly.pdbx_seq_one_letter_code
_entity_poly.pdbx_strand_id
1 'polypeptide(L)'
;RANDEKRTLGEVAREFEDAWWRAIDALGIKRPTAAPRATEYVEHMVALVADLVGRGVAYETSDGVYMSVERVPGYGLLARQSLDSLRSGARVEPGEEKRSPLDFVLWKKAKPGEPTWPSPWGPGRPGWHTECVVMSLDLLGDDFDVHGGGIDLAFPHHENERAQAVAEGRTFTRHWVHNGHVVMAGEKMSKSLGNFTSLSDLLERTDGRAYRLLLLRSHYRSQVEVTPDTIADAEEALKGLDALIRRFHLEGVPLAATASEARTQGADAVAVASFTSHMDDDLGTPAAVAGIFELGRQANLAADAGDEDEGRRLALTAAVLAAALGLPLYGRVEPDEAARAKAAARDEARAAKDWARADALRAELEADGWHVEDGPAGGQLHR
;
A
#
# COMPACT_ATOMS: atom_id res chain seq x y z
N ARG A 1 -8.95 12.28 -19.81
CA ARG A 1 -9.35 10.89 -19.97
C ARG A 1 -10.87 10.77 -20.16
N ALA A 2 -11.71 11.27 -19.23
CA ALA A 2 -13.17 11.20 -19.35
C ALA A 2 -13.65 11.77 -20.70
N ASN A 3 -13.15 12.95 -21.10
CA ASN A 3 -13.45 13.58 -22.38
C ASN A 3 -12.98 12.76 -23.58
N ASP A 4 -11.76 12.20 -23.51
CA ASP A 4 -11.17 11.40 -24.59
C ASP A 4 -11.95 10.09 -24.80
N GLU A 5 -12.38 9.48 -23.69
CA GLU A 5 -13.17 8.23 -23.71
C GLU A 5 -14.69 8.47 -23.86
N LYS A 6 -15.14 9.72 -23.91
CA LYS A 6 -16.56 10.12 -23.95
C LYS A 6 -17.39 9.50 -22.81
N ARG A 7 -16.82 9.48 -21.64
CA ARG A 7 -17.41 8.96 -20.40
C ARG A 7 -17.61 10.08 -19.40
N THR A 8 -18.47 9.86 -18.42
CA THR A 8 -18.61 10.78 -17.29
C THR A 8 -17.42 10.65 -16.33
N LEU A 9 -17.12 11.72 -15.60
CA LEU A 9 -16.08 11.70 -14.55
C LEU A 9 -16.37 10.60 -13.52
N GLY A 10 -17.65 10.45 -13.11
CA GLY A 10 -18.06 9.46 -12.12
C GLY A 10 -17.89 8.01 -12.59
N GLU A 11 -18.07 7.72 -13.87
CA GLU A 11 -17.81 6.37 -14.42
C GLU A 11 -16.32 6.04 -14.40
N VAL A 12 -15.48 6.99 -14.81
CA VAL A 12 -14.01 6.81 -14.76
C VAL A 12 -13.52 6.67 -13.32
N ALA A 13 -14.02 7.50 -12.39
CA ALA A 13 -13.62 7.43 -10.99
C ALA A 13 -13.99 6.08 -10.36
N ARG A 14 -15.21 5.57 -10.59
CA ARG A 14 -15.63 4.25 -10.08
C ARG A 14 -14.80 3.10 -10.63
N GLU A 15 -14.45 3.13 -11.91
CA GLU A 15 -13.58 2.10 -12.51
C GLU A 15 -12.24 1.99 -11.76
N PHE A 16 -11.62 3.15 -11.44
CA PHE A 16 -10.35 3.14 -10.71
C PHE A 16 -10.51 2.87 -9.22
N GLU A 17 -11.60 3.27 -8.61
CA GLU A 17 -11.95 2.87 -7.25
C GLU A 17 -12.08 1.35 -7.14
N ASP A 18 -12.80 0.72 -8.07
CA ASP A 18 -12.95 -0.74 -8.11
C ASP A 18 -11.62 -1.46 -8.37
N ALA A 19 -10.77 -0.92 -9.25
CA ALA A 19 -9.44 -1.46 -9.51
C ALA A 19 -8.55 -1.37 -8.26
N TRP A 20 -8.63 -0.26 -7.52
CA TRP A 20 -7.90 -0.08 -6.27
C TRP A 20 -8.34 -1.08 -5.20
N TRP A 21 -9.66 -1.29 -5.03
CA TRP A 21 -10.20 -2.27 -4.09
C TRP A 21 -9.77 -3.70 -4.43
N ARG A 22 -9.79 -4.08 -5.69
CA ARG A 22 -9.28 -5.40 -6.12
C ARG A 22 -7.80 -5.58 -5.76
N ALA A 23 -6.97 -4.56 -5.98
CA ALA A 23 -5.56 -4.62 -5.62
C ALA A 23 -5.33 -4.72 -4.10
N ILE A 24 -6.06 -3.95 -3.29
CA ILE A 24 -6.03 -4.00 -1.83
C ILE A 24 -6.40 -5.40 -1.32
N ASP A 25 -7.49 -5.98 -1.86
CA ASP A 25 -7.94 -7.33 -1.48
C ASP A 25 -6.91 -8.40 -1.89
N ALA A 26 -6.34 -8.31 -3.10
CA ALA A 26 -5.30 -9.23 -3.57
C ALA A 26 -4.00 -9.17 -2.75
N LEU A 27 -3.69 -7.99 -2.21
CA LEU A 27 -2.57 -7.83 -1.27
C LEU A 27 -2.89 -8.27 0.15
N GLY A 28 -4.12 -8.67 0.47
CA GLY A 28 -4.53 -9.02 1.84
C GLY A 28 -4.50 -7.84 2.80
N ILE A 29 -4.65 -6.61 2.29
CA ILE A 29 -4.69 -5.40 3.12
C ILE A 29 -6.11 -5.26 3.69
N LYS A 30 -6.21 -5.07 5.01
CA LYS A 30 -7.50 -4.81 5.65
C LYS A 30 -8.09 -3.50 5.14
N ARG A 31 -9.37 -3.53 4.81
CA ARG A 31 -10.08 -2.31 4.41
C ARG A 31 -10.14 -1.32 5.56
N PRO A 32 -9.99 0.00 5.29
CA PRO A 32 -10.12 1.03 6.31
C PRO A 32 -11.55 1.08 6.85
N THR A 33 -11.71 1.65 8.05
CA THR A 33 -13.04 1.85 8.67
C THR A 33 -13.93 2.76 7.83
N ALA A 34 -13.34 3.77 7.17
CA ALA A 34 -14.02 4.67 6.26
C ALA A 34 -13.16 4.95 5.03
N ALA A 35 -13.79 5.09 3.88
CA ALA A 35 -13.18 5.49 2.62
C ALA A 35 -14.03 6.60 1.98
N PRO A 36 -13.88 7.84 2.43
CA PRO A 36 -14.70 8.96 1.99
C PRO A 36 -14.38 9.34 0.55
N ARG A 37 -15.39 9.81 -0.18
CA ARG A 37 -15.21 10.39 -1.51
C ARG A 37 -15.22 11.90 -1.41
N ALA A 38 -14.22 12.57 -1.94
CA ALA A 38 -14.10 14.03 -1.93
C ALA A 38 -15.36 14.75 -2.47
N THR A 39 -16.02 14.14 -3.47
CA THR A 39 -17.26 14.67 -4.06
C THR A 39 -18.45 14.72 -3.07
N GLU A 40 -18.41 13.96 -2.00
CA GLU A 40 -19.44 13.93 -0.95
C GLU A 40 -19.17 15.00 0.13
N TYR A 41 -17.99 15.61 0.14
CA TYR A 41 -17.53 16.57 1.16
C TYR A 41 -17.41 18.02 0.65
N VAL A 42 -17.86 18.32 -0.57
CA VAL A 42 -17.64 19.67 -1.16
C VAL A 42 -18.26 20.79 -0.35
N GLU A 43 -19.45 20.59 0.23
CA GLU A 43 -20.09 21.61 1.08
C GLU A 43 -19.25 21.91 2.34
N HIS A 44 -18.65 20.90 2.95
CA HIS A 44 -17.75 21.08 4.09
C HIS A 44 -16.45 21.80 3.68
N MET A 45 -15.94 21.52 2.47
CA MET A 45 -14.78 22.23 1.93
C MET A 45 -15.10 23.71 1.68
N VAL A 46 -16.27 24.01 1.15
CA VAL A 46 -16.74 25.41 0.98
C VAL A 46 -16.83 26.11 2.34
N ALA A 47 -17.33 25.44 3.38
CA ALA A 47 -17.43 25.97 4.72
C ALA A 47 -16.05 26.27 5.32
N LEU A 48 -15.07 25.36 5.19
CA LEU A 48 -13.69 25.58 5.61
C LEU A 48 -13.08 26.78 4.90
N VAL A 49 -13.19 26.86 3.59
CA VAL A 49 -12.64 27.98 2.81
C VAL A 49 -13.28 29.31 3.22
N ALA A 50 -14.60 29.32 3.49
CA ALA A 50 -15.29 30.51 3.96
C ALA A 50 -14.79 30.97 5.35
N ASP A 51 -14.53 30.05 6.28
CA ASP A 51 -13.93 30.36 7.57
C ASP A 51 -12.52 30.94 7.43
N LEU A 52 -11.67 30.34 6.59
CA LEU A 52 -10.32 30.85 6.32
C LEU A 52 -10.33 32.26 5.70
N VAL A 53 -11.28 32.55 4.82
CA VAL A 53 -11.49 33.92 4.29
C VAL A 53 -11.96 34.87 5.39
N GLY A 54 -12.92 34.44 6.20
CA GLY A 54 -13.42 35.23 7.34
C GLY A 54 -12.34 35.57 8.36
N ARG A 55 -11.39 34.71 8.58
CA ARG A 55 -10.20 34.92 9.44
C ARG A 55 -9.14 35.79 8.76
N GLY A 56 -9.29 36.11 7.48
CA GLY A 56 -8.34 36.89 6.71
C GLY A 56 -7.04 36.16 6.38
N VAL A 57 -6.98 34.85 6.54
CA VAL A 57 -5.80 34.04 6.16
C VAL A 57 -5.91 33.50 4.72
N ALA A 58 -7.08 33.62 4.11
CA ALA A 58 -7.31 33.42 2.69
C ALA A 58 -7.89 34.66 2.02
N TYR A 59 -7.79 34.75 0.70
CA TYR A 59 -8.26 35.86 -0.08
C TYR A 59 -8.82 35.45 -1.43
N GLU A 60 -9.82 36.20 -1.92
CA GLU A 60 -10.43 35.98 -3.24
C GLU A 60 -9.62 36.69 -4.33
N THR A 61 -9.59 36.09 -5.50
CA THR A 61 -9.06 36.59 -6.76
C THR A 61 -10.08 36.44 -7.88
N SER A 62 -9.79 36.95 -9.06
CA SER A 62 -10.66 36.74 -10.24
C SER A 62 -10.84 35.24 -10.59
N ASP A 63 -9.85 34.40 -10.30
CA ASP A 63 -9.81 32.98 -10.71
C ASP A 63 -10.05 31.99 -9.56
N GLY A 64 -10.23 32.45 -8.31
CA GLY A 64 -10.50 31.57 -7.18
C GLY A 64 -10.27 32.17 -5.81
N VAL A 65 -10.01 31.31 -4.83
CA VAL A 65 -9.62 31.67 -3.46
C VAL A 65 -8.27 31.02 -3.15
N TYR A 66 -7.37 31.81 -2.58
CA TYR A 66 -6.02 31.40 -2.25
C TYR A 66 -5.73 31.53 -0.75
N MET A 67 -4.94 30.57 -0.23
CA MET A 67 -4.36 30.64 1.10
C MET A 67 -3.16 31.57 1.09
N SER A 68 -3.06 32.47 2.06
CA SER A 68 -1.88 33.31 2.28
C SER A 68 -0.90 32.62 3.22
N VAL A 69 0.13 31.98 2.70
CA VAL A 69 1.09 31.20 3.50
C VAL A 69 1.87 32.07 4.50
N GLU A 70 2.06 33.36 4.21
CA GLU A 70 2.73 34.29 5.10
C GLU A 70 1.97 34.57 6.41
N ARG A 71 0.65 34.26 6.40
CA ARG A 71 -0.22 34.40 7.57
C ARG A 71 -0.34 33.14 8.40
N VAL A 72 0.33 32.07 7.98
CA VAL A 72 0.29 30.77 8.67
C VAL A 72 1.54 30.61 9.54
N PRO A 73 1.41 30.54 10.87
CA PRO A 73 2.54 30.31 11.74
C PRO A 73 3.25 28.99 11.44
N GLY A 74 4.56 29.03 11.25
CA GLY A 74 5.38 27.84 11.05
C GLY A 74 5.14 27.11 9.73
N TYR A 75 4.70 27.79 8.67
CA TYR A 75 4.68 27.21 7.33
C TYR A 75 6.09 26.81 6.90
N GLY A 76 6.25 25.59 6.38
CA GLY A 76 7.55 25.02 6.00
C GLY A 76 8.14 24.05 7.04
N LEU A 77 7.45 23.79 8.15
CA LEU A 77 7.92 22.88 9.20
C LEU A 77 8.10 21.43 8.69
N LEU A 78 7.16 20.89 7.91
CA LEU A 78 7.27 19.54 7.35
C LEU A 78 8.33 19.46 6.26
N ALA A 79 8.45 20.52 5.45
CA ALA A 79 9.49 20.67 4.43
C ALA A 79 10.88 20.89 5.06
N ARG A 80 10.97 21.22 6.36
CA ARG A 80 12.20 21.62 7.05
C ARG A 80 12.93 22.77 6.33
N GLN A 81 12.17 23.70 5.77
CA GLN A 81 12.68 24.83 4.97
C GLN A 81 12.06 26.15 5.46
N SER A 82 12.82 27.22 5.35
CA SER A 82 12.31 28.57 5.58
C SER A 82 11.45 29.03 4.40
N LEU A 83 10.55 29.98 4.64
CA LEU A 83 9.74 30.60 3.58
C LEU A 83 10.62 31.16 2.45
N ASP A 84 11.77 31.78 2.78
CA ASP A 84 12.67 32.35 1.77
C ASP A 84 13.32 31.27 0.90
N SER A 85 13.69 30.14 1.50
CA SER A 85 14.19 28.98 0.77
C SER A 85 13.13 28.41 -0.17
N LEU A 86 11.89 28.29 0.30
CA LEU A 86 10.75 27.80 -0.49
C LEU A 86 10.42 28.75 -1.65
N ARG A 87 10.48 30.08 -1.42
CA ARG A 87 10.26 31.10 -2.48
C ARG A 87 11.28 31.00 -3.58
N SER A 88 12.56 30.81 -3.25
CA SER A 88 13.64 30.67 -4.24
C SER A 88 13.50 29.41 -5.09
N GLY A 89 12.82 28.36 -4.58
CA GLY A 89 12.54 27.11 -5.28
C GLY A 89 11.18 27.05 -5.98
N ALA A 90 10.36 28.10 -5.89
CA ALA A 90 9.03 28.11 -6.50
C ALA A 90 9.12 28.07 -8.03
N ARG A 91 8.44 27.09 -8.64
CA ARG A 91 8.48 26.81 -10.09
C ARG A 91 7.49 27.63 -10.91
N VAL A 92 6.59 28.36 -10.26
CA VAL A 92 5.47 29.04 -10.91
C VAL A 92 5.53 30.52 -10.57
N GLU A 93 5.63 31.36 -11.58
CA GLU A 93 5.45 32.82 -11.43
C GLU A 93 4.04 33.06 -10.86
N PRO A 94 3.92 34.03 -9.92
CA PRO A 94 2.60 34.40 -9.42
C PRO A 94 1.74 34.92 -10.57
N GLY A 95 0.48 34.51 -10.59
CA GLY A 95 -0.52 35.19 -11.40
C GLY A 95 -0.64 36.67 -10.93
N GLU A 96 -1.17 37.57 -11.76
CA GLU A 96 -1.24 39.01 -11.47
C GLU A 96 -1.88 39.33 -10.11
N GLU A 97 -2.81 38.51 -9.61
CA GLU A 97 -3.55 38.69 -8.35
C GLU A 97 -3.01 37.86 -7.19
N LYS A 98 -2.10 36.91 -7.42
CA LYS A 98 -1.51 36.05 -6.42
C LYS A 98 -0.46 36.82 -5.62
N ARG A 99 -0.63 36.92 -4.29
CA ARG A 99 0.21 37.74 -3.41
C ARG A 99 1.62 37.17 -3.19
N SER A 100 1.77 35.86 -3.18
CA SER A 100 3.04 35.15 -3.01
C SER A 100 3.12 33.92 -3.93
N PRO A 101 4.29 33.59 -4.47
CA PRO A 101 4.47 32.35 -5.25
C PRO A 101 4.08 31.08 -4.52
N LEU A 102 4.18 31.10 -3.18
CA LEU A 102 3.85 29.96 -2.32
C LEU A 102 2.36 29.84 -1.98
N ASP A 103 1.58 30.93 -2.17
CA ASP A 103 0.15 30.87 -1.92
C ASP A 103 -0.48 29.78 -2.79
N PHE A 104 -1.38 29.00 -2.21
CA PHE A 104 -1.98 27.86 -2.89
C PHE A 104 -3.50 28.00 -2.96
N VAL A 105 -4.07 27.36 -3.98
CA VAL A 105 -5.50 27.43 -4.26
C VAL A 105 -6.29 26.62 -3.26
N LEU A 106 -7.33 27.23 -2.68
CA LEU A 106 -8.35 26.59 -1.84
C LEU A 106 -9.64 26.31 -2.64
N TRP A 107 -9.99 27.22 -3.53
CA TRP A 107 -11.12 27.09 -4.44
C TRP A 107 -10.74 27.64 -5.81
N LYS A 108 -10.94 26.85 -6.88
CA LYS A 108 -10.65 27.25 -8.25
C LYS A 108 -11.95 27.46 -9.00
N LYS A 109 -12.18 28.65 -9.52
CA LYS A 109 -13.31 28.92 -10.43
C LYS A 109 -13.22 28.03 -11.69
N ALA A 110 -14.34 27.46 -12.09
CA ALA A 110 -14.38 26.52 -13.18
C ALA A 110 -14.21 27.19 -14.55
N LYS A 111 -13.56 26.47 -15.45
CA LYS A 111 -13.56 26.77 -16.87
C LYS A 111 -14.72 26.03 -17.56
N PRO A 112 -15.16 26.52 -18.72
CA PRO A 112 -16.21 25.83 -19.48
C PRO A 112 -15.88 24.34 -19.70
N GLY A 113 -16.85 23.44 -19.36
CA GLY A 113 -16.69 21.99 -19.54
C GLY A 113 -16.00 21.27 -18.37
N GLU A 114 -15.57 21.98 -17.31
CA GLU A 114 -15.06 21.34 -16.10
C GLU A 114 -16.21 20.96 -15.14
N PRO A 115 -16.05 19.88 -14.32
CA PRO A 115 -16.95 19.61 -13.21
C PRO A 115 -16.98 20.77 -12.23
N THR A 116 -18.17 21.15 -11.77
CA THR A 116 -18.35 22.31 -10.91
C THR A 116 -19.33 22.06 -9.78
N TRP A 117 -19.08 22.73 -8.68
CA TRP A 117 -19.96 22.83 -7.53
C TRP A 117 -20.25 24.28 -7.20
N PRO A 118 -21.39 24.60 -6.60
CA PRO A 118 -21.71 25.96 -6.19
C PRO A 118 -20.82 26.39 -5.01
N SER A 119 -20.44 27.69 -5.00
CA SER A 119 -19.80 28.33 -3.86
C SER A 119 -20.10 29.82 -3.82
N PRO A 120 -19.81 30.51 -2.68
CA PRO A 120 -19.95 31.97 -2.59
C PRO A 120 -19.07 32.73 -3.60
N TRP A 121 -17.98 32.14 -4.07
CA TRP A 121 -17.04 32.75 -5.02
C TRP A 121 -17.33 32.39 -6.48
N GLY A 122 -18.46 31.73 -6.72
CA GLY A 122 -18.89 31.25 -8.03
C GLY A 122 -18.67 29.75 -8.25
N PRO A 123 -19.22 29.20 -9.35
CA PRO A 123 -19.06 27.79 -9.70
C PRO A 123 -17.59 27.42 -9.83
N GLY A 124 -17.19 26.30 -9.22
CA GLY A 124 -15.79 25.89 -9.19
C GLY A 124 -15.57 24.52 -8.55
N ARG A 125 -14.35 24.29 -8.17
CA ARG A 125 -13.92 23.04 -7.50
C ARG A 125 -12.94 23.36 -6.36
N PRO A 126 -12.89 22.50 -5.30
CA PRO A 126 -11.94 22.67 -4.20
C PRO A 126 -10.50 22.47 -4.69
N GLY A 127 -9.56 23.06 -3.95
CA GLY A 127 -8.16 22.71 -4.04
C GLY A 127 -7.91 21.33 -3.46
N TRP A 128 -7.01 20.58 -4.07
CA TRP A 128 -6.69 19.20 -3.68
C TRP A 128 -6.35 19.03 -2.18
N HIS A 129 -5.64 19.98 -1.59
CA HIS A 129 -5.23 19.93 -0.18
C HIS A 129 -6.44 20.06 0.78
N THR A 130 -7.45 20.86 0.40
CA THR A 130 -8.66 21.09 1.19
C THR A 130 -9.51 19.84 1.36
N GLU A 131 -9.50 18.94 0.37
CA GLU A 131 -10.22 17.68 0.39
C GLU A 131 -9.78 16.81 1.58
N CYS A 132 -8.47 16.60 1.73
CA CYS A 132 -7.91 15.76 2.79
C CYS A 132 -8.08 16.38 4.18
N VAL A 133 -7.92 17.70 4.31
CA VAL A 133 -8.14 18.39 5.59
C VAL A 133 -9.55 18.15 6.11
N VAL A 134 -10.54 18.41 5.26
CA VAL A 134 -11.94 18.33 5.66
C VAL A 134 -12.33 16.89 6.01
N MET A 135 -11.99 15.92 5.15
CA MET A 135 -12.30 14.51 5.40
C MET A 135 -11.62 13.99 6.66
N SER A 136 -10.36 14.37 6.90
CA SER A 136 -9.63 13.95 8.09
C SER A 136 -10.23 14.53 9.37
N LEU A 137 -10.53 15.83 9.38
CA LEU A 137 -11.10 16.49 10.56
C LEU A 137 -12.53 16.05 10.87
N ASP A 138 -13.32 15.75 9.86
CA ASP A 138 -14.69 15.26 10.04
C ASP A 138 -14.72 13.84 10.62
N LEU A 139 -13.88 12.94 10.07
CA LEU A 139 -13.90 11.53 10.44
C LEU A 139 -13.08 11.20 11.69
N LEU A 140 -11.96 11.90 11.91
CA LEU A 140 -10.99 11.58 12.95
C LEU A 140 -10.96 12.63 14.07
N GLY A 141 -11.52 13.80 13.83
CA GLY A 141 -11.42 14.94 14.74
C GLY A 141 -10.06 15.64 14.67
N ASP A 142 -9.81 16.52 15.64
CA ASP A 142 -8.52 17.18 15.79
C ASP A 142 -7.57 16.32 16.62
N ASP A 143 -6.25 16.52 16.43
CA ASP A 143 -5.20 15.84 17.20
C ASP A 143 -5.22 14.31 17.02
N PHE A 144 -5.53 13.83 15.81
CA PHE A 144 -5.48 12.40 15.51
C PHE A 144 -4.04 11.87 15.43
N ASP A 145 -3.87 10.55 15.57
CA ASP A 145 -2.54 9.98 15.84
C ASP A 145 -1.59 10.05 14.66
N VAL A 146 -2.01 9.63 13.46
CA VAL A 146 -1.11 9.47 12.31
C VAL A 146 -1.74 9.97 11.02
N HIS A 147 -0.97 10.77 10.26
CA HIS A 147 -1.26 11.13 8.87
C HIS A 147 -0.12 10.63 7.97
N GLY A 148 -0.42 9.88 6.93
CA GLY A 148 0.59 9.20 6.11
C GLY A 148 0.47 9.46 4.62
N GLY A 149 1.60 9.30 3.92
CA GLY A 149 1.66 9.38 2.47
C GLY A 149 3.06 9.20 1.91
N GLY A 150 3.23 9.32 0.61
CA GLY A 150 4.55 9.31 -0.01
C GLY A 150 5.39 10.53 0.38
N ILE A 151 6.71 10.39 0.35
CA ILE A 151 7.63 11.49 0.70
C ILE A 151 7.42 12.73 -0.19
N ASP A 152 6.94 12.56 -1.41
CA ASP A 152 6.59 13.65 -2.33
C ASP A 152 5.37 14.44 -1.90
N LEU A 153 4.53 13.90 -1.01
CA LEU A 153 3.41 14.60 -0.42
C LEU A 153 3.82 15.47 0.78
N ALA A 154 4.97 15.25 1.39
CA ALA A 154 5.44 16.06 2.52
C ALA A 154 5.40 17.54 2.18
N PHE A 155 5.79 17.88 0.94
CA PHE A 155 5.67 19.22 0.37
C PHE A 155 5.31 19.16 -1.13
N PRO A 156 4.32 19.93 -1.59
CA PRO A 156 3.56 20.93 -0.81
C PRO A 156 2.31 20.39 -0.11
N HIS A 157 1.86 19.15 -0.40
CA HIS A 157 0.51 18.66 -0.05
C HIS A 157 0.25 18.66 1.47
N HIS A 158 0.99 17.90 2.25
CA HIS A 158 0.80 17.80 3.70
C HIS A 158 1.12 19.11 4.43
N GLU A 159 2.11 19.89 3.97
CA GLU A 159 2.36 21.22 4.52
C GLU A 159 1.15 22.14 4.32
N ASN A 160 0.49 22.07 3.15
CA ASN A 160 -0.70 22.85 2.85
C ASN A 160 -1.94 22.36 3.61
N GLU A 161 -2.05 21.09 3.90
CA GLU A 161 -3.08 20.56 4.79
C GLU A 161 -2.90 21.08 6.20
N ARG A 162 -1.68 20.92 6.75
CA ARG A 162 -1.31 21.44 8.05
C ARG A 162 -1.57 22.95 8.15
N ALA A 163 -1.23 23.70 7.12
CA ALA A 163 -1.43 25.13 7.08
C ALA A 163 -2.91 25.54 7.25
N GLN A 164 -3.82 24.82 6.60
CA GLN A 164 -5.26 25.08 6.71
C GLN A 164 -5.77 24.78 8.12
N ALA A 165 -5.40 23.63 8.70
CA ALA A 165 -5.80 23.26 10.04
C ALA A 165 -5.26 24.24 11.12
N VAL A 166 -3.96 24.61 11.03
CA VAL A 166 -3.33 25.58 11.93
C VAL A 166 -4.00 26.95 11.83
N ALA A 167 -4.41 27.37 10.64
CA ALA A 167 -5.12 28.64 10.44
C ALA A 167 -6.52 28.64 11.08
N GLU A 168 -7.15 27.47 11.21
CA GLU A 168 -8.37 27.29 12.03
C GLU A 168 -8.10 27.22 13.55
N GLY A 169 -6.84 27.13 13.97
CA GLY A 169 -6.45 26.97 15.36
C GLY A 169 -6.44 25.53 15.83
N ARG A 170 -6.29 24.56 14.92
CA ARG A 170 -6.26 23.11 15.17
C ARG A 170 -4.83 22.58 15.15
N THR A 171 -4.61 21.46 15.79
CA THR A 171 -3.34 20.70 15.76
C THR A 171 -3.20 19.89 14.49
N PHE A 172 -4.29 19.31 14.00
CA PHE A 172 -4.45 18.37 12.91
C PHE A 172 -4.00 16.95 13.31
N THR A 173 -2.72 16.60 13.16
CA THR A 173 -2.20 15.28 13.50
C THR A 173 -0.96 15.35 14.37
N ARG A 174 -0.73 14.31 15.18
CA ARG A 174 0.44 14.16 16.06
C ARG A 174 1.68 13.71 15.30
N HIS A 175 1.52 12.76 14.35
CA HIS A 175 2.63 12.16 13.64
C HIS A 175 2.41 12.17 12.13
N TRP A 176 3.44 12.61 11.41
CA TRP A 176 3.49 12.55 9.95
C TRP A 176 4.40 11.39 9.53
N VAL A 177 3.89 10.46 8.74
CA VAL A 177 4.63 9.28 8.28
C VAL A 177 4.76 9.33 6.76
N HIS A 178 6.00 9.34 6.26
CA HIS A 178 6.27 9.41 4.83
C HIS A 178 7.05 8.19 4.36
N ASN A 179 6.50 7.46 3.40
CA ASN A 179 7.20 6.34 2.76
C ASN A 179 8.01 6.79 1.54
N GLY A 180 9.08 6.05 1.25
CA GLY A 180 9.88 6.22 0.04
C GLY A 180 9.13 5.84 -1.24
N HIS A 181 9.75 6.12 -2.38
CA HIS A 181 9.18 5.81 -3.68
C HIS A 181 9.38 4.35 -4.08
N VAL A 182 8.44 3.83 -4.84
CA VAL A 182 8.66 2.66 -5.69
C VAL A 182 9.34 3.15 -6.98
N VAL A 183 10.47 2.55 -7.31
CA VAL A 183 11.27 2.90 -8.50
C VAL A 183 11.42 1.68 -9.41
N MET A 184 11.66 1.93 -10.71
CA MET A 184 11.95 0.91 -11.69
C MET A 184 13.22 1.31 -12.43
N ALA A 185 14.24 0.43 -12.49
CA ALA A 185 15.55 0.70 -13.09
C ALA A 185 16.20 2.01 -12.59
N GLY A 186 16.08 2.30 -11.28
CA GLY A 186 16.62 3.50 -10.66
C GLY A 186 15.83 4.79 -10.91
N GLU A 187 14.77 4.75 -11.71
CA GLU A 187 13.91 5.91 -12.00
C GLU A 187 12.53 5.78 -11.35
N LYS A 188 11.96 6.91 -10.93
CA LYS A 188 10.58 6.92 -10.42
C LYS A 188 9.62 6.40 -11.50
N MET A 189 8.77 5.42 -11.15
CA MET A 189 7.71 4.96 -12.04
C MET A 189 6.80 6.11 -12.46
N SER A 190 6.63 6.32 -13.76
CA SER A 190 5.69 7.31 -14.28
C SER A 190 5.15 6.91 -15.66
N LYS A 191 3.88 7.29 -15.91
CA LYS A 191 3.25 7.06 -17.22
C LYS A 191 3.94 7.82 -18.36
N SER A 192 4.51 8.99 -18.06
CA SER A 192 5.21 9.83 -19.05
C SER A 192 6.54 9.24 -19.50
N LEU A 193 7.17 8.39 -18.69
CA LEU A 193 8.42 7.70 -19.03
C LEU A 193 8.19 6.34 -19.71
N GLY A 194 6.94 5.88 -19.78
CA GLY A 194 6.62 4.57 -20.37
C GLY A 194 7.11 3.35 -19.57
N ASN A 195 7.63 3.58 -18.36
CA ASN A 195 8.14 2.54 -17.45
C ASN A 195 7.10 2.14 -16.38
N PHE A 196 5.82 2.36 -16.66
CA PHE A 196 4.73 2.14 -15.72
C PHE A 196 4.12 0.75 -15.93
N THR A 197 4.17 -0.09 -14.90
CA THR A 197 3.34 -1.30 -14.76
C THR A 197 2.31 -1.02 -13.68
N SER A 198 1.04 -1.22 -13.96
CA SER A 198 0.01 -1.03 -12.92
C SER A 198 0.13 -2.15 -11.88
N LEU A 199 -0.26 -1.84 -10.63
CA LEU A 199 -0.31 -2.86 -9.59
C LEU A 199 -1.28 -4.00 -9.96
N SER A 200 -2.38 -3.69 -10.64
CA SER A 200 -3.31 -4.71 -11.15
C SER A 200 -2.63 -5.66 -12.12
N ASP A 201 -1.88 -5.15 -13.13
CA ASP A 201 -1.18 -5.98 -14.10
C ASP A 201 -0.09 -6.85 -13.44
N LEU A 202 0.54 -6.33 -12.38
CA LEU A 202 1.52 -7.07 -11.60
C LEU A 202 0.85 -8.23 -10.84
N LEU A 203 -0.26 -7.96 -10.15
CA LEU A 203 -0.97 -8.93 -9.32
C LEU A 203 -1.73 -10.00 -10.12
N GLU A 204 -1.93 -9.83 -11.43
CA GLU A 204 -2.40 -10.89 -12.32
C GLU A 204 -1.36 -12.00 -12.53
N ARG A 205 -0.08 -11.73 -12.28
CA ARG A 205 1.05 -12.61 -12.60
C ARG A 205 1.92 -12.96 -11.40
N THR A 206 1.66 -12.36 -10.24
CA THR A 206 2.51 -12.44 -9.06
C THR A 206 1.65 -12.66 -7.83
N ASP A 207 2.09 -13.54 -6.93
CA ASP A 207 1.48 -13.68 -5.60
C ASP A 207 1.58 -12.35 -4.85
N GLY A 208 0.44 -11.79 -4.41
CA GLY A 208 0.41 -10.54 -3.65
C GLY A 208 1.28 -10.57 -2.39
N ARG A 209 1.49 -11.74 -1.79
CA ARG A 209 2.39 -11.93 -0.64
C ARG A 209 3.86 -11.72 -1.03
N ALA A 210 4.27 -12.11 -2.23
CA ALA A 210 5.63 -11.89 -2.71
C ALA A 210 5.90 -10.39 -2.88
N TYR A 211 4.95 -9.65 -3.46
CA TYR A 211 5.06 -8.19 -3.53
C TYR A 211 5.12 -7.55 -2.13
N ARG A 212 4.30 -8.01 -1.18
CA ARG A 212 4.39 -7.55 0.22
C ARG A 212 5.75 -7.85 0.83
N LEU A 213 6.28 -9.07 0.64
CA LEU A 213 7.59 -9.47 1.14
C LEU A 213 8.70 -8.59 0.56
N LEU A 214 8.65 -8.29 -0.74
CA LEU A 214 9.58 -7.36 -1.38
C LEU A 214 9.58 -5.99 -0.70
N LEU A 215 8.39 -5.41 -0.45
CA LEU A 215 8.27 -4.12 0.24
C LEU A 215 8.79 -4.19 1.68
N LEU A 216 8.47 -5.24 2.44
CA LEU A 216 8.87 -5.41 3.84
C LEU A 216 10.37 -5.67 4.03
N ARG A 217 11.07 -6.13 3.00
CA ARG A 217 12.54 -6.26 3.01
C ARG A 217 13.27 -4.92 2.97
N SER A 218 12.58 -3.85 2.65
CA SER A 218 13.08 -2.48 2.67
C SER A 218 12.42 -1.69 3.79
N HIS A 219 13.17 -0.79 4.41
CA HIS A 219 12.57 0.14 5.37
C HIS A 219 11.60 1.07 4.64
N TYR A 220 10.44 1.37 5.21
CA TYR A 220 9.40 2.15 4.52
C TYR A 220 9.85 3.55 4.06
N ARG A 221 10.88 4.14 4.70
CA ARG A 221 11.46 5.43 4.29
C ARG A 221 12.39 5.32 3.07
N SER A 222 12.82 4.10 2.72
CA SER A 222 13.73 3.85 1.60
C SER A 222 12.98 3.72 0.29
N GLN A 223 13.68 3.97 -0.81
CA GLN A 223 13.16 3.61 -2.12
C GLN A 223 13.18 2.09 -2.29
N VAL A 224 12.16 1.57 -2.96
CA VAL A 224 12.05 0.13 -3.29
C VAL A 224 12.08 -0.03 -4.78
N GLU A 225 13.01 -0.84 -5.27
CA GLU A 225 13.09 -1.18 -6.68
C GLU A 225 12.21 -2.40 -6.98
N VAL A 226 11.27 -2.23 -7.90
CA VAL A 226 10.35 -3.28 -8.36
C VAL A 226 10.71 -3.63 -9.80
N THR A 227 11.34 -4.79 -9.98
CA THR A 227 11.72 -5.36 -11.27
C THR A 227 11.24 -6.81 -11.35
N PRO A 228 11.21 -7.43 -12.54
CA PRO A 228 10.94 -8.85 -12.65
C PRO A 228 11.86 -9.71 -11.78
N ASP A 229 13.14 -9.36 -11.68
CA ASP A 229 14.12 -10.11 -10.88
C ASP A 229 13.85 -9.97 -9.38
N THR A 230 13.57 -8.75 -8.88
CA THR A 230 13.27 -8.55 -7.44
C THR A 230 11.95 -9.22 -7.02
N ILE A 231 10.99 -9.30 -7.93
CA ILE A 231 9.74 -10.06 -7.71
C ILE A 231 10.03 -11.56 -7.67
N ALA A 232 10.77 -12.09 -8.64
CA ALA A 232 11.12 -13.52 -8.68
C ALA A 232 11.90 -13.96 -7.43
N ASP A 233 12.85 -13.13 -6.96
CA ASP A 233 13.56 -13.37 -5.69
C ASP A 233 12.62 -13.39 -4.47
N ALA A 234 11.61 -12.54 -4.46
CA ALA A 234 10.62 -12.52 -3.38
C ALA A 234 9.69 -13.75 -3.43
N GLU A 235 9.29 -14.18 -4.63
CA GLU A 235 8.50 -15.40 -4.83
C GLU A 235 9.25 -16.65 -4.38
N GLU A 236 10.53 -16.79 -4.76
CA GLU A 236 11.34 -17.94 -4.36
C GLU A 236 11.55 -17.97 -2.83
N ALA A 237 11.81 -16.82 -2.24
CA ALA A 237 11.93 -16.73 -0.79
C ALA A 237 10.61 -17.09 -0.05
N LEU A 238 9.47 -16.66 -0.59
CA LEU A 238 8.15 -17.02 -0.05
C LEU A 238 7.89 -18.52 -0.13
N LYS A 239 8.25 -19.17 -1.25
CA LYS A 239 8.17 -20.63 -1.38
C LYS A 239 8.99 -21.37 -0.31
N GLY A 240 10.17 -20.82 0.03
CA GLY A 240 10.99 -21.35 1.12
C GLY A 240 10.30 -21.27 2.48
N LEU A 241 9.61 -20.17 2.76
CA LEU A 241 8.82 -20.00 3.99
C LEU A 241 7.58 -20.93 4.00
N ASP A 242 6.87 -21.04 2.88
CA ASP A 242 5.73 -21.94 2.76
C ASP A 242 6.14 -23.43 2.92
N ALA A 243 7.37 -23.80 2.52
CA ALA A 243 7.91 -25.13 2.74
C ALA A 243 8.05 -25.49 4.22
N LEU A 244 8.28 -24.51 5.11
CA LEU A 244 8.28 -24.78 6.56
C LEU A 244 6.93 -25.26 7.06
N ILE A 245 5.84 -24.66 6.58
CA ILE A 245 4.47 -25.05 6.97
C ILE A 245 4.23 -26.51 6.61
N ARG A 246 4.64 -26.95 5.41
CA ARG A 246 4.51 -28.35 4.97
C ARG A 246 5.40 -29.30 5.78
N ARG A 247 6.69 -28.93 5.93
CA ARG A 247 7.67 -29.76 6.62
C ARG A 247 7.27 -30.06 8.07
N PHE A 248 6.75 -29.06 8.78
CA PHE A 248 6.42 -29.13 10.20
C PHE A 248 4.93 -29.34 10.49
N HIS A 249 4.13 -29.66 9.46
CA HIS A 249 2.69 -29.92 9.58
C HIS A 249 1.95 -28.83 10.36
N LEU A 250 2.13 -27.56 9.93
CA LEU A 250 1.52 -26.40 10.55
C LEU A 250 0.25 -25.91 9.81
N GLU A 251 -0.22 -26.66 8.83
CA GLU A 251 -1.44 -26.35 8.09
C GLU A 251 -2.64 -26.30 9.03
N GLY A 252 -3.43 -25.23 8.90
CA GLY A 252 -4.63 -25.02 9.71
C GLY A 252 -4.36 -24.65 11.18
N VAL A 253 -3.11 -24.44 11.58
CA VAL A 253 -2.81 -23.88 12.90
C VAL A 253 -3.24 -22.42 12.90
N PRO A 254 -4.19 -21.98 13.77
CA PRO A 254 -4.56 -20.58 13.88
C PRO A 254 -3.34 -19.75 14.28
N LEU A 255 -3.04 -18.70 13.52
CA LEU A 255 -1.90 -17.85 13.82
C LEU A 255 -2.32 -16.76 14.81
N ALA A 256 -1.45 -16.48 15.77
CA ALA A 256 -1.66 -15.47 16.78
C ALA A 256 -1.79 -14.07 16.17
N ALA A 257 -2.71 -13.28 16.68
CA ALA A 257 -2.88 -11.87 16.30
C ALA A 257 -2.06 -10.92 17.21
N THR A 258 -1.59 -11.40 18.34
CA THR A 258 -0.84 -10.62 19.35
C THR A 258 0.39 -11.37 19.85
N ALA A 259 1.38 -10.64 20.36
CA ALA A 259 2.58 -11.23 20.98
C ALA A 259 2.23 -12.10 22.21
N SER A 260 1.14 -11.81 22.90
CA SER A 260 0.67 -12.62 24.04
C SER A 260 0.13 -13.96 23.58
N GLU A 261 -0.72 -13.96 22.54
CA GLU A 261 -1.25 -15.18 21.93
C GLU A 261 -0.14 -16.03 21.31
N ALA A 262 0.84 -15.41 20.65
CA ALA A 262 2.02 -16.10 20.11
C ALA A 262 2.74 -16.91 21.17
N ARG A 263 3.00 -16.29 22.32
CA ARG A 263 3.62 -16.98 23.47
C ARG A 263 2.75 -18.10 24.01
N THR A 264 1.44 -17.90 24.08
CA THR A 264 0.48 -18.93 24.52
C THR A 264 0.45 -20.13 23.56
N GLN A 265 0.69 -19.90 22.28
CA GLN A 265 0.81 -20.95 21.26
C GLN A 265 2.18 -21.66 21.27
N GLY A 266 3.10 -21.27 22.16
CA GLY A 266 4.43 -21.88 22.27
C GLY A 266 5.50 -21.28 21.34
N ALA A 267 5.26 -20.10 20.78
CA ALA A 267 6.27 -19.39 20.03
C ALA A 267 7.46 -19.00 20.91
N ASP A 268 8.65 -18.95 20.32
CA ASP A 268 9.89 -18.57 21.02
C ASP A 268 9.81 -17.16 21.59
N ALA A 269 9.91 -17.03 22.91
CA ALA A 269 9.74 -15.75 23.59
C ALA A 269 10.85 -14.75 23.26
N VAL A 270 12.08 -15.23 23.00
CA VAL A 270 13.22 -14.38 22.64
C VAL A 270 13.04 -13.84 21.22
N ALA A 271 12.64 -14.69 20.29
CA ALA A 271 12.36 -14.28 18.92
C ALA A 271 11.19 -13.28 18.84
N VAL A 272 10.10 -13.51 19.59
CA VAL A 272 8.97 -12.56 19.68
C VAL A 272 9.42 -11.22 20.27
N ALA A 273 10.26 -11.22 21.30
CA ALA A 273 10.76 -9.98 21.89
C ALA A 273 11.69 -9.22 20.93
N SER A 274 12.57 -9.93 20.21
CA SER A 274 13.44 -9.34 19.20
C SER A 274 12.64 -8.72 18.04
N PHE A 275 11.65 -9.45 17.53
CA PHE A 275 10.74 -8.95 16.51
C PHE A 275 10.02 -7.66 16.98
N THR A 276 9.46 -7.68 18.19
CA THR A 276 8.77 -6.52 18.77
C THR A 276 9.72 -5.31 18.86
N SER A 277 10.96 -5.53 19.34
CA SER A 277 11.97 -4.46 19.43
C SER A 277 12.30 -3.84 18.06
N HIS A 278 12.38 -4.65 16.99
CA HIS A 278 12.60 -4.13 15.64
C HIS A 278 11.38 -3.35 15.13
N MET A 279 10.17 -3.82 15.43
CA MET A 279 8.96 -3.12 15.00
C MET A 279 8.71 -1.83 15.78
N ASP A 280 9.11 -1.77 17.05
CA ASP A 280 9.03 -0.57 17.89
C ASP A 280 10.07 0.49 17.49
N ASP A 281 11.15 0.09 16.81
CA ASP A 281 12.17 0.98 16.27
C ASP A 281 11.80 1.39 14.83
N ASP A 282 10.92 2.37 14.72
CA ASP A 282 10.49 3.01 13.47
C ASP A 282 10.02 2.01 12.40
N LEU A 283 9.28 0.97 12.80
CA LEU A 283 8.78 -0.10 11.93
C LEU A 283 9.93 -0.79 11.15
N GLY A 284 10.95 -1.24 11.83
CA GLY A 284 12.15 -1.87 11.29
C GLY A 284 11.91 -3.24 10.64
N THR A 285 11.01 -3.28 9.65
CA THR A 285 10.58 -4.49 8.94
C THR A 285 11.73 -5.28 8.31
N PRO A 286 12.83 -4.68 7.79
CA PRO A 286 13.93 -5.46 7.24
C PRO A 286 14.57 -6.42 8.27
N ALA A 287 14.81 -5.94 9.49
CA ALA A 287 15.38 -6.75 10.55
C ALA A 287 14.37 -7.80 11.06
N ALA A 288 13.10 -7.44 11.17
CA ALA A 288 12.03 -8.36 11.53
C ALA A 288 11.90 -9.51 10.51
N VAL A 289 11.92 -9.21 9.21
CA VAL A 289 11.90 -10.20 8.11
C VAL A 289 13.14 -11.09 8.14
N ALA A 290 14.34 -10.52 8.34
CA ALA A 290 15.57 -11.30 8.45
C ALA A 290 15.49 -12.31 9.62
N GLY A 291 14.91 -11.91 10.76
CA GLY A 291 14.67 -12.80 11.90
C GLY A 291 13.74 -13.96 11.57
N ILE A 292 12.70 -13.74 10.77
CA ILE A 292 11.79 -14.80 10.30
C ILE A 292 12.54 -15.84 9.45
N PHE A 293 13.37 -15.40 8.50
CA PHE A 293 14.17 -16.33 7.69
C PHE A 293 15.20 -17.10 8.51
N GLU A 294 15.81 -16.45 9.49
CA GLU A 294 16.76 -17.10 10.41
C GLU A 294 16.08 -18.17 11.25
N LEU A 295 14.87 -17.92 11.77
CA LEU A 295 14.06 -18.92 12.46
C LEU A 295 13.74 -20.12 11.55
N GLY A 296 13.39 -19.88 10.31
CA GLY A 296 13.15 -20.94 9.33
C GLY A 296 14.39 -21.81 9.08
N ARG A 297 15.55 -21.17 8.95
CA ARG A 297 16.83 -21.86 8.82
C ARG A 297 17.15 -22.72 10.06
N GLN A 298 16.97 -22.16 11.26
CA GLN A 298 17.20 -22.86 12.53
C GLN A 298 16.21 -24.02 12.72
N ALA A 299 14.95 -23.86 12.35
CA ALA A 299 13.94 -24.91 12.38
C ALA A 299 14.38 -26.12 11.55
N ASN A 300 14.85 -25.87 10.33
CA ASN A 300 15.34 -26.94 9.45
C ASN A 300 16.57 -27.64 10.05
N LEU A 301 17.52 -26.90 10.61
CA LEU A 301 18.72 -27.48 11.24
C LEU A 301 18.39 -28.34 12.45
N ALA A 302 17.46 -27.91 13.30
CA ALA A 302 17.02 -28.68 14.47
C ALA A 302 16.41 -30.01 14.06
N ALA A 303 15.49 -30.00 13.09
CA ALA A 303 14.88 -31.21 12.59
C ALA A 303 15.88 -32.15 11.89
N ASP A 304 16.83 -31.60 11.10
CA ASP A 304 17.90 -32.38 10.46
C ASP A 304 18.85 -33.03 11.50
N ALA A 305 18.95 -32.44 12.70
CA ALA A 305 19.70 -32.99 13.84
C ALA A 305 18.87 -33.98 14.67
N GLY A 306 17.60 -34.23 14.32
CA GLY A 306 16.68 -35.14 15.00
C GLY A 306 15.86 -34.52 16.12
N ASP A 307 15.91 -33.19 16.30
CA ASP A 307 15.08 -32.43 17.25
C ASP A 307 13.85 -31.84 16.53
N GLU A 308 12.88 -32.70 16.24
CA GLU A 308 11.66 -32.32 15.55
C GLU A 308 10.78 -31.35 16.35
N ASP A 309 10.76 -31.48 17.68
CA ASP A 309 9.95 -30.63 18.55
C ASP A 309 10.48 -29.19 18.53
N GLU A 310 11.78 -29.00 18.63
CA GLU A 310 12.43 -27.70 18.51
C GLU A 310 12.26 -27.12 17.10
N GLY A 311 12.45 -27.93 16.06
CA GLY A 311 12.21 -27.54 14.69
C GLY A 311 10.78 -27.01 14.46
N ARG A 312 9.79 -27.74 14.97
CA ARG A 312 8.37 -27.33 14.89
C ARG A 312 8.10 -26.05 15.66
N ARG A 313 8.68 -25.87 16.85
CA ARG A 313 8.52 -24.67 17.69
C ARG A 313 9.05 -23.42 16.97
N LEU A 314 10.23 -23.52 16.36
CA LEU A 314 10.85 -22.43 15.61
C LEU A 314 10.09 -22.12 14.32
N ALA A 315 9.61 -23.14 13.58
CA ALA A 315 8.81 -22.96 12.38
C ALA A 315 7.46 -22.28 12.71
N LEU A 316 6.80 -22.68 13.79
CA LEU A 316 5.58 -22.03 14.28
C LEU A 316 5.85 -20.55 14.62
N THR A 317 6.96 -20.28 15.28
CA THR A 317 7.36 -18.89 15.60
C THR A 317 7.54 -18.08 14.33
N ALA A 318 8.24 -18.60 13.33
CA ALA A 318 8.41 -17.93 12.03
C ALA A 318 7.06 -17.63 11.36
N ALA A 319 6.14 -18.60 11.36
CA ALA A 319 4.80 -18.44 10.77
C ALA A 319 3.96 -17.36 11.48
N VAL A 320 3.99 -17.33 12.81
CA VAL A 320 3.29 -16.33 13.62
C VAL A 320 3.83 -14.92 13.35
N LEU A 321 5.15 -14.77 13.30
CA LEU A 321 5.78 -13.46 13.05
C LEU A 321 5.55 -12.99 11.59
N ALA A 322 5.58 -13.91 10.62
CA ALA A 322 5.21 -13.61 9.24
C ALA A 322 3.76 -13.13 9.13
N ALA A 323 2.84 -13.80 9.81
CA ALA A 323 1.42 -13.40 9.83
C ALA A 323 1.22 -12.01 10.46
N ALA A 324 1.99 -11.65 11.49
CA ALA A 324 1.96 -10.32 12.09
C ALA A 324 2.35 -9.20 11.09
N LEU A 325 3.20 -9.53 10.10
CA LEU A 325 3.53 -8.64 8.98
C LEU A 325 2.51 -8.72 7.82
N GLY A 326 1.41 -9.46 7.97
CA GLY A 326 0.45 -9.69 6.92
C GLY A 326 0.98 -10.60 5.79
N LEU A 327 1.92 -11.48 6.11
CA LEU A 327 2.45 -12.52 5.23
C LEU A 327 1.97 -13.90 5.73
N PRO A 328 0.69 -14.28 5.48
CA PRO A 328 0.24 -15.61 5.85
C PRO A 328 1.01 -16.65 5.04
N LEU A 329 1.56 -17.66 5.73
CA LEU A 329 2.26 -18.76 5.08
C LEU A 329 1.29 -19.91 4.85
N TYR A 330 1.37 -20.55 3.68
CA TYR A 330 0.47 -21.63 3.29
C TYR A 330 1.23 -22.93 3.08
N GLY A 331 0.83 -23.97 3.76
CA GLY A 331 1.35 -25.32 3.54
C GLY A 331 0.93 -25.90 2.20
N ARG A 332 -0.33 -25.69 1.84
CA ARG A 332 -0.91 -25.98 0.54
C ARG A 332 -1.88 -24.88 0.18
N VAL A 333 -1.79 -24.36 -1.04
CA VAL A 333 -2.90 -23.68 -1.67
C VAL A 333 -3.83 -24.79 -2.16
N GLU A 334 -5.05 -24.85 -1.63
CA GLU A 334 -6.04 -25.80 -2.14
C GLU A 334 -6.33 -25.48 -3.61
N PRO A 335 -6.11 -26.44 -4.54
CA PRO A 335 -6.43 -26.20 -5.93
C PRO A 335 -7.92 -25.92 -6.08
N ASP A 336 -8.27 -24.95 -6.89
CA ASP A 336 -9.65 -24.70 -7.27
C ASP A 336 -10.21 -25.88 -8.10
N GLU A 337 -11.52 -25.86 -8.36
CA GLU A 337 -12.19 -26.93 -9.08
C GLU A 337 -11.64 -27.11 -10.51
N ALA A 338 -11.25 -26.02 -11.17
CA ALA A 338 -10.68 -26.02 -12.52
C ALA A 338 -9.28 -26.65 -12.53
N ALA A 339 -8.42 -26.30 -11.59
CA ALA A 339 -7.09 -26.88 -11.45
C ALA A 339 -7.16 -28.38 -11.08
N ARG A 340 -8.07 -28.76 -10.19
CA ARG A 340 -8.31 -30.17 -9.86
C ARG A 340 -8.79 -30.97 -11.07
N ALA A 341 -9.71 -30.44 -11.86
CA ALA A 341 -10.21 -31.09 -13.07
C ALA A 341 -9.10 -31.27 -14.13
N LYS A 342 -8.25 -30.24 -14.34
CA LYS A 342 -7.10 -30.34 -15.25
C LYS A 342 -6.07 -31.37 -14.76
N ALA A 343 -5.77 -31.45 -13.48
CA ALA A 343 -4.86 -32.45 -12.91
C ALA A 343 -5.41 -33.85 -13.07
N ALA A 344 -6.69 -34.09 -12.79
CA ALA A 344 -7.34 -35.37 -12.99
C ALA A 344 -7.31 -35.80 -14.48
N ALA A 345 -7.64 -34.89 -15.40
CA ALA A 345 -7.59 -35.17 -16.84
C ALA A 345 -6.16 -35.48 -17.32
N ARG A 346 -5.13 -34.85 -16.73
CA ARG A 346 -3.72 -35.15 -17.01
C ARG A 346 -3.35 -36.55 -16.54
N ASP A 347 -3.78 -36.93 -15.34
CA ASP A 347 -3.50 -38.26 -14.80
C ASP A 347 -4.20 -39.36 -15.61
N GLU A 348 -5.43 -39.11 -16.09
CA GLU A 348 -6.13 -39.98 -17.03
C GLU A 348 -5.38 -40.12 -18.36
N ALA A 349 -4.90 -39.02 -18.93
CA ALA A 349 -4.10 -39.02 -20.16
C ALA A 349 -2.80 -39.83 -19.97
N ARG A 350 -2.11 -39.70 -18.85
CA ARG A 350 -0.92 -40.50 -18.50
C ARG A 350 -1.25 -41.98 -18.37
N ALA A 351 -2.34 -42.32 -17.71
CA ALA A 351 -2.79 -43.72 -17.60
C ALA A 351 -3.11 -44.33 -18.98
N ALA A 352 -3.65 -43.54 -19.89
CA ALA A 352 -3.89 -43.90 -21.28
C ALA A 352 -2.64 -43.86 -22.18
N LYS A 353 -1.47 -43.44 -21.65
CA LYS A 353 -0.20 -43.22 -22.37
C LYS A 353 -0.31 -42.16 -23.48
N ASP A 354 -1.27 -41.26 -23.37
CA ASP A 354 -1.40 -40.05 -24.22
C ASP A 354 -0.51 -38.93 -23.68
N TRP A 355 0.78 -39.05 -23.95
CA TRP A 355 1.79 -38.14 -23.43
C TRP A 355 1.62 -36.70 -23.95
N ALA A 356 1.18 -36.57 -25.23
CA ALA A 356 0.99 -35.22 -25.82
C ALA A 356 -0.13 -34.43 -25.08
N ARG A 357 -1.22 -35.13 -24.75
CA ARG A 357 -2.31 -34.50 -23.96
C ARG A 357 -1.91 -34.24 -22.52
N ALA A 358 -1.15 -35.13 -21.90
CA ALA A 358 -0.67 -34.96 -20.54
C ALA A 358 0.28 -33.76 -20.42
N ASP A 359 1.19 -33.60 -21.40
CA ASP A 359 2.12 -32.46 -21.44
C ASP A 359 1.38 -31.12 -21.70
N ALA A 360 0.38 -31.13 -22.59
CA ALA A 360 -0.46 -29.93 -22.83
C ALA A 360 -1.20 -29.50 -21.55
N LEU A 361 -1.82 -30.42 -20.82
CA LEU A 361 -2.53 -30.14 -19.56
C LEU A 361 -1.57 -29.69 -18.44
N ARG A 362 -0.34 -30.23 -18.43
CA ARG A 362 0.71 -29.73 -17.53
C ARG A 362 1.08 -28.30 -17.83
N ALA A 363 1.32 -27.97 -19.10
CA ALA A 363 1.62 -26.61 -19.53
C ALA A 363 0.49 -25.62 -19.21
N GLU A 364 -0.79 -26.03 -19.34
CA GLU A 364 -1.92 -25.24 -18.92
C GLU A 364 -1.95 -24.98 -17.40
N LEU A 365 -1.67 -26.02 -16.60
CA LEU A 365 -1.58 -25.90 -15.15
C LEU A 365 -0.42 -24.97 -14.75
N GLU A 366 0.73 -25.10 -15.40
CA GLU A 366 1.89 -24.21 -15.17
C GLU A 366 1.59 -22.77 -15.57
N ALA A 367 0.85 -22.55 -16.66
CA ALA A 367 0.38 -21.21 -17.06
C ALA A 367 -0.61 -20.60 -16.05
N ASP A 368 -1.42 -21.43 -15.38
CA ASP A 368 -2.31 -21.02 -14.30
C ASP A 368 -1.57 -20.91 -12.94
N GLY A 369 -0.24 -21.07 -12.92
CA GLY A 369 0.62 -20.96 -11.73
C GLY A 369 0.65 -22.23 -10.86
N TRP A 370 0.23 -23.39 -11.37
CA TRP A 370 0.27 -24.65 -10.67
C TRP A 370 1.44 -25.52 -11.13
N HIS A 371 2.26 -25.98 -10.20
CA HIS A 371 3.28 -26.99 -10.46
C HIS A 371 2.73 -28.38 -10.12
N VAL A 372 2.96 -29.35 -10.99
CA VAL A 372 2.52 -30.75 -10.78
C VAL A 372 3.70 -31.58 -10.33
N GLU A 373 3.67 -32.09 -9.12
CA GLU A 373 4.61 -33.09 -8.61
C GLU A 373 3.99 -34.48 -8.73
N ASP A 374 4.67 -35.38 -9.45
CA ASP A 374 4.20 -36.73 -9.67
C ASP A 374 4.48 -37.59 -8.45
N GLY A 375 3.45 -38.16 -7.83
CA GLY A 375 3.53 -39.05 -6.69
C GLY A 375 2.85 -40.41 -6.95
N PRO A 376 3.00 -41.36 -6.01
CA PRO A 376 2.37 -42.69 -6.12
C PRO A 376 0.84 -42.64 -6.19
N ALA A 377 0.22 -41.58 -5.70
CA ALA A 377 -1.23 -41.40 -5.66
C ALA A 377 -1.77 -40.48 -6.78
N GLY A 378 -0.94 -40.12 -7.77
CA GLY A 378 -1.26 -39.17 -8.85
C GLY A 378 -0.48 -37.86 -8.75
N GLY A 379 -0.75 -36.91 -9.66
CA GLY A 379 -0.14 -35.61 -9.66
C GLY A 379 -0.67 -34.71 -8.52
N GLN A 380 0.23 -34.25 -7.66
CA GLN A 380 -0.08 -33.26 -6.63
C GLN A 380 0.16 -31.84 -7.17
N LEU A 381 -0.79 -30.94 -6.93
CA LEU A 381 -0.68 -29.55 -7.35
C LEU A 381 -0.08 -28.69 -6.22
N HIS A 382 0.89 -27.86 -6.59
CA HIS A 382 1.51 -26.87 -5.74
C HIS A 382 1.50 -25.52 -6.46
N ARG A 383 1.34 -24.43 -5.75
CA ARG A 383 1.48 -23.08 -6.28
C ARG A 383 2.76 -22.45 -5.80
#